data_9fcc1d90d2ab2f4b887f48024960db67
#
_entry.id   9fcc1d90d2ab2f4b887f48024960db67
#
_cell.length_a   1.000
_cell.length_b   1.000
_cell.length_c   1.000
_cell.angle_alpha   90.00
_cell.angle_beta   90.00
_cell.angle_gamma   90.00
#
_symmetry.space_group_name_H-M   'P 1'
#
loop_
_entity.id
_entity.type
_entity.pdbx_description
1 polymer ?
#
loop_
_entity_poly.entity_id
_entity_poly.type
_entity_poly.pdbx_seq_one_letter_code
_entity_poly.pdbx_strand_id
1 'polypeptide(L)'
;MRPIFVFIKCEMGRAYRVAQEAADSIEELSELHSTSGQYDLLGKFYLNPEQDTGLFVTEHIQSLPGVKDTLTLITFNAFVGGRG
;
A
#
# COMPACT_ATOMS: atom_id res chain seq x y z
N MET A 1 -8.26 -8.25 -12.11
CA MET A 1 -7.35 -7.52 -11.21
C MET A 1 -7.43 -8.10 -9.82
N ARG A 2 -6.31 -8.13 -9.13
CA ARG A 2 -6.27 -8.63 -7.76
C ARG A 2 -5.77 -7.56 -6.81
N PRO A 3 -6.36 -7.47 -5.61
CA PRO A 3 -5.89 -6.52 -4.63
C PRO A 3 -4.72 -7.09 -3.83
N ILE A 4 -3.80 -6.21 -3.48
CA ILE A 4 -2.82 -6.48 -2.44
C ILE A 4 -2.92 -5.38 -1.40
N PHE A 5 -2.54 -5.69 -0.18
CA PHE A 5 -2.54 -4.73 0.91
C PHE A 5 -1.11 -4.58 1.40
N VAL A 6 -0.67 -3.34 1.54
CA VAL A 6 0.70 -3.08 1.98
C VAL A 6 0.68 -2.14 3.18
N PHE A 7 1.23 -2.61 4.29
CA PHE A 7 1.51 -1.74 5.42
C PHE A 7 2.84 -1.04 5.16
N ILE A 8 2.89 0.25 5.42
CA ILE A 8 4.07 1.05 5.14
C ILE A 8 4.52 1.73 6.43
N LYS A 9 5.78 1.50 6.79
CA LYS A 9 6.40 2.20 7.88
C LYS A 9 7.23 3.33 7.30
N CYS A 10 7.02 4.54 7.81
CA CYS A 10 7.69 5.72 7.31
C CYS A 10 8.71 6.22 8.31
N GLU A 11 9.69 6.95 7.81
CA GLU A 11 10.60 7.67 8.69
C GLU A 11 9.82 8.73 9.45
N MET A 12 10.31 9.05 10.64
CA MET A 12 9.60 9.94 11.56
C MET A 12 9.24 11.26 10.88
N GLY A 13 7.97 11.63 10.97
CA GLY A 13 7.47 12.87 10.41
C GLY A 13 7.22 12.85 8.90
N ARG A 14 7.38 11.69 8.25
CA ARG A 14 7.27 11.62 6.79
C ARG A 14 6.00 10.97 6.28
N ALA A 15 5.14 10.45 7.17
CA ALA A 15 4.00 9.65 6.75
C ALA A 15 3.08 10.36 5.75
N TYR A 16 2.71 11.61 6.03
CA TYR A 16 1.78 12.30 5.15
C TYR A 16 2.42 12.74 3.83
N ARG A 17 3.72 12.98 3.83
CA ARG A 17 4.43 13.26 2.60
C ARG A 17 4.52 12.00 1.73
N VAL A 18 4.80 10.85 2.34
CA VAL A 18 4.80 9.57 1.62
C VAL A 18 3.40 9.29 1.05
N ALA A 19 2.36 9.52 1.84
CA ALA A 19 0.99 9.31 1.39
C ALA A 19 0.65 10.19 0.18
N GLN A 20 1.04 11.45 0.21
CA GLN A 20 0.78 12.37 -0.88
C GLN A 20 1.52 11.92 -2.15
N GLU A 21 2.77 11.54 -2.00
CA GLU A 21 3.58 11.06 -3.12
C GLU A 21 2.98 9.80 -3.73
N ALA A 22 2.55 8.86 -2.90
CA ALA A 22 1.91 7.63 -3.37
C ALA A 22 0.62 7.93 -4.12
N ALA A 23 -0.21 8.82 -3.57
CA ALA A 23 -1.47 9.19 -4.21
C ALA A 23 -1.25 9.85 -5.57
N ASP A 24 -0.18 10.61 -5.70
CA ASP A 24 0.11 11.34 -6.94
C ASP A 24 0.76 10.47 -8.01
N SER A 25 1.49 9.43 -7.62
CA SER A 25 2.36 8.72 -8.56
C SER A 25 2.01 7.25 -8.81
N ILE A 26 1.24 6.61 -7.92
CA ILE A 26 0.97 5.18 -8.07
C ILE A 26 -0.44 4.97 -8.61
N GLU A 27 -0.54 4.61 -9.88
CA GLU A 27 -1.84 4.41 -10.55
C GLU A 27 -2.64 3.28 -9.94
N GLU A 28 -1.97 2.24 -9.47
CA GLU A 28 -2.60 1.05 -8.91
C GLU A 28 -3.24 1.28 -7.55
N LEU A 29 -2.95 2.41 -6.93
CA LEU A 29 -3.47 2.72 -5.60
C LEU A 29 -4.98 2.93 -5.61
N SER A 30 -5.70 2.18 -4.79
CA SER A 30 -7.14 2.31 -4.62
C SER A 30 -7.50 3.08 -3.36
N GLU A 31 -6.91 2.69 -2.23
CA GLU A 31 -7.18 3.32 -0.95
C GLU A 31 -5.88 3.41 -0.17
N LEU A 32 -5.74 4.47 0.57
CA LEU A 32 -4.58 4.67 1.43
C LEU A 32 -5.04 5.33 2.72
N HIS A 33 -4.72 4.69 3.82
CA HIS A 33 -5.15 5.14 5.14
C HIS A 33 -3.94 5.34 6.04
N SER A 34 -3.98 6.40 6.84
CA SER A 34 -3.01 6.51 7.93
C SER A 34 -3.50 5.63 9.08
N THR A 35 -2.57 5.01 9.77
CA THR A 35 -2.88 4.04 10.81
C THR A 35 -2.13 4.36 12.09
N SER A 36 -2.64 3.84 13.20
CA SER A 36 -1.92 3.87 14.46
C SER A 36 -1.14 2.57 14.61
N GLY A 37 -0.20 2.55 15.54
CA GLY A 37 0.53 1.35 15.88
C GLY A 37 1.87 1.24 15.16
N GLN A 38 2.21 0.02 14.78
CA GLN A 38 3.53 -0.30 14.29
C GLN A 38 3.83 0.28 12.91
N TYR A 39 2.81 0.40 12.06
CA TYR A 39 2.95 0.97 10.72
C TYR A 39 2.20 2.28 10.64
N ASP A 40 2.62 3.12 9.70
CA ASP A 40 2.06 4.47 9.55
C ASP A 40 0.95 4.56 8.53
N LEU A 41 1.02 3.72 7.49
CA LEU A 41 0.05 3.75 6.40
C LEU A 41 -0.36 2.33 6.04
N LEU A 42 -1.59 2.21 5.52
CA LEU A 42 -2.08 0.97 4.94
C LEU A 42 -2.66 1.30 3.58
N GLY A 43 -2.10 0.68 2.54
CA GLY A 43 -2.56 0.89 1.17
C GLY A 43 -3.18 -0.36 0.57
N LYS A 44 -4.21 -0.16 -0.25
CA LYS A 44 -4.81 -1.20 -1.05
C LYS A 44 -4.52 -0.88 -2.51
N PHE A 45 -3.91 -1.81 -3.21
CA PHE A 45 -3.49 -1.64 -4.59
C PHE A 45 -4.08 -2.74 -5.45
N TYR A 46 -4.55 -2.39 -6.65
CA TYR A 46 -5.05 -3.39 -7.60
C TYR A 46 -4.01 -3.63 -8.67
N LEU A 47 -3.56 -4.87 -8.77
CA LEU A 47 -2.59 -5.28 -9.76
C LEU A 47 -3.27 -6.12 -10.84
N ASN A 48 -2.83 -5.97 -12.09
CA ASN A 48 -3.31 -6.83 -13.15
C ASN A 48 -2.55 -8.17 -13.11
N PRO A 49 -3.04 -9.19 -13.84
CA PRO A 49 -2.43 -10.53 -13.75
C PRO A 49 -0.98 -10.60 -14.16
N GLU A 50 -0.52 -9.69 -15.03
CA GLU A 50 0.86 -9.71 -15.52
C GLU A 50 1.84 -9.07 -14.55
N GLN A 51 1.36 -8.29 -13.59
CA GLN A 51 2.26 -7.60 -12.67
C GLN A 51 2.77 -8.52 -11.58
N ASP A 52 4.07 -8.46 -11.36
CA ASP A 52 4.72 -9.19 -10.27
C ASP A 52 4.58 -8.37 -8.99
N THR A 53 4.00 -8.98 -7.96
CA THR A 53 3.75 -8.29 -6.68
C THR A 53 5.04 -7.78 -6.04
N GLY A 54 6.06 -8.63 -6.01
CA GLY A 54 7.32 -8.24 -5.38
C GLY A 54 8.00 -7.10 -6.10
N LEU A 55 8.01 -7.14 -7.43
CA LEU A 55 8.60 -6.04 -8.21
C LEU A 55 7.80 -4.76 -8.04
N PHE A 56 6.47 -4.86 -8.02
CA PHE A 56 5.63 -3.70 -7.82
C PHE A 56 5.94 -3.01 -6.50
N VAL A 57 5.98 -3.79 -5.41
CA VAL A 57 6.27 -3.24 -4.09
C VAL A 57 7.64 -2.59 -4.05
N THR A 58 8.64 -3.27 -4.60
CA THR A 58 10.01 -2.76 -4.61
C THR A 58 10.13 -1.49 -5.44
N GLU A 59 9.57 -1.48 -6.64
CA GLU A 59 9.79 -0.39 -7.59
C GLU A 59 8.89 0.82 -7.34
N HIS A 60 7.69 0.62 -6.81
CA HIS A 60 6.72 1.70 -6.69
C HIS A 60 6.45 2.14 -5.26
N ILE A 61 6.64 1.28 -4.29
CA ILE A 61 6.35 1.61 -2.90
C ILE A 61 7.65 1.84 -2.12
N GLN A 62 8.54 0.86 -2.13
CA GLN A 62 9.78 0.96 -1.37
C GLN A 62 10.73 2.03 -1.90
N SER A 63 10.53 2.45 -3.14
CA SER A 63 11.32 3.51 -3.73
C SER A 63 10.86 4.92 -3.34
N LEU A 64 9.70 5.06 -2.71
CA LEU A 64 9.23 6.37 -2.30
C LEU A 64 10.11 6.94 -1.19
N PRO A 65 10.52 8.22 -1.31
CA PRO A 65 11.32 8.83 -0.26
C PRO A 65 10.58 8.84 1.07
N GLY A 66 11.27 8.41 2.12
CA GLY A 66 10.69 8.37 3.46
C GLY A 66 10.09 7.04 3.86
N VAL A 67 10.01 6.08 2.95
CA VAL A 67 9.57 4.73 3.30
C VAL A 67 10.73 4.01 3.97
N LYS A 68 10.45 3.43 5.14
CA LYS A 68 11.45 2.73 5.93
C LYS A 68 11.29 1.23 5.83
N ASP A 69 10.06 0.73 5.82
CA ASP A 69 9.78 -0.70 5.79
C ASP A 69 8.38 -0.93 5.25
N THR A 70 8.13 -2.11 4.71
CA THR A 70 6.81 -2.49 4.21
C THR A 70 6.49 -3.92 4.59
N LEU A 71 5.20 -4.19 4.74
CA LEU A 71 4.69 -5.55 4.95
C LEU A 71 3.55 -5.76 3.97
N THR A 72 3.72 -6.69 3.04
CA THR A 72 2.73 -6.98 2.02
C THR A 72 1.85 -8.15 2.45
N LEU A 73 0.54 -7.94 2.36
CA LEU A 73 -0.44 -8.99 2.63
C LEU A 73 -1.13 -9.38 1.33
N ILE A 74 -1.08 -10.68 1.03
CA ILE A 74 -1.83 -11.26 -0.08
C ILE A 74 -3.06 -11.90 0.53
N THR A 75 -4.23 -11.41 0.12
CA THR A 75 -5.50 -11.94 0.64
C THR A 75 -6.04 -13.03 -0.30
N PHE A 76 -6.90 -13.86 0.23
CA PHE A 76 -7.49 -14.94 -0.57
C PHE A 76 -8.90 -14.60 -1.00
N ASN A 77 -9.83 -14.53 -0.09
CA ASN A 77 -11.24 -14.30 -0.41
C ASN A 77 -11.76 -13.11 0.40
N ALA A 78 -12.59 -12.31 -0.25
CA ALA A 78 -13.27 -11.22 0.42
C ALA A 78 -14.63 -11.69 0.92
N PHE A 79 -14.97 -11.33 2.13
CA PHE A 79 -16.28 -11.59 2.70
C PHE A 79 -16.93 -10.25 2.98
N VAL A 80 -18.13 -10.04 2.43
CA VAL A 80 -18.83 -8.77 2.56
C VAL A 80 -19.94 -8.95 3.59
N GLY A 81 -20.00 -8.03 4.54
CA GLY A 81 -21.07 -8.04 5.52
C GLY A 81 -22.41 -7.73 4.88
N GLY A 82 -23.49 -8.09 5.57
CA GLY A 82 -24.83 -7.92 5.03
C GLY A 82 -25.22 -6.49 4.71
N ARG A 83 -24.47 -5.53 5.21
CA ARG A 83 -24.69 -4.12 4.90
C ARG A 83 -23.66 -3.57 3.95
N GLY A 84 -22.83 -4.40 3.49
CA GLY A 84 -21.87 -4.09 2.48
C GLY A 84 -20.77 -3.27 2.86
#